data_30a468c2309f7fa243fb98d8154fb54b
#
_entry.id   30a468c2309f7fa243fb98d8154fb54b
#
_cell.length_a   1.000
_cell.length_b   1.000
_cell.length_c   1.000
_cell.angle_alpha   90.00
_cell.angle_beta   90.00
_cell.angle_gamma   90.00
#
_symmetry.space_group_name_H-M   'P 1'
#
loop_
_entity.id
_entity.type
_entity.pdbx_description
1 polymer ?
#
loop_
_entity_poly.entity_id
_entity_poly.type
_entity_poly.pdbx_seq_one_letter_code
_entity_poly.pdbx_strand_id
1 'polypeptide(L)'
;MASKCYLFTFILTAAFLLAGQTFAVAEPLRVFPIEASAQCPVKFARFHHDYPATDIITKKGCAFLAPIDGTVDEVSRKDRWSGKTNRGQDRGGLFVSIIGVDGVRYYGSHLSEVADGIEPGAPVSAGQELGKVGDTGSARGTSPHLHFGLSWPTTQGDWKIRRGALLPYKYLKSWQKGGNLSPVDAIEEAKSAISGS
;
A
#
# COMPACT_ATOMS: atom_id res chain seq x y z
N MET A 1 -56.76 20.14 67.80
CA MET A 1 -55.96 18.94 67.34
C MET A 1 -55.68 19.18 65.86
N ALA A 2 -54.45 19.55 65.51
CA ALA A 2 -54.04 19.88 64.14
C ALA A 2 -53.20 18.69 63.58
N SER A 3 -53.75 18.00 62.60
CA SER A 3 -53.08 16.90 61.91
C SER A 3 -52.15 17.45 60.82
N LYS A 4 -50.84 17.19 60.95
CA LYS A 4 -49.82 17.55 59.93
C LYS A 4 -49.73 16.43 58.89
N CYS A 5 -50.09 16.77 57.65
CA CYS A 5 -49.94 15.92 56.48
C CYS A 5 -48.51 16.12 55.91
N TYR A 6 -47.65 15.06 55.93
CA TYR A 6 -46.34 15.09 55.31
C TYR A 6 -46.46 14.57 53.87
N LEU A 7 -46.18 15.48 52.91
CA LEU A 7 -46.09 15.16 51.49
C LEU A 7 -44.69 14.62 51.20
N PHE A 8 -44.54 13.33 50.88
CA PHE A 8 -43.31 12.75 50.43
C PHE A 8 -43.18 12.91 48.91
N THR A 9 -42.28 13.80 48.48
CA THR A 9 -41.94 14.00 47.06
C THR A 9 -40.89 12.93 46.66
N PHE A 10 -41.30 11.97 45.83
CA PHE A 10 -40.36 11.03 45.21
C PHE A 10 -39.71 11.73 44.00
N ILE A 11 -38.39 11.99 44.11
CA ILE A 11 -37.56 12.44 42.96
C ILE A 11 -37.15 11.20 42.22
N LEU A 12 -37.71 10.97 41.03
CA LEU A 12 -37.31 9.91 40.09
C LEU A 12 -36.11 10.43 39.27
N THR A 13 -34.90 10.00 39.65
CA THR A 13 -33.68 10.28 38.83
C THR A 13 -33.62 9.29 37.67
N ALA A 14 -33.98 9.76 36.49
CA ALA A 14 -33.78 9.01 35.24
C ALA A 14 -32.28 9.04 34.85
N ALA A 15 -31.58 7.92 35.03
CA ALA A 15 -30.22 7.74 34.52
C ALA A 15 -30.29 7.53 33.01
N PHE A 16 -29.88 8.52 32.23
CA PHE A 16 -29.69 8.38 30.78
C PHE A 16 -28.39 7.57 30.54
N LEU A 17 -28.52 6.31 30.18
CA LEU A 17 -27.44 5.49 29.64
C LEU A 17 -27.16 5.96 28.22
N LEU A 18 -26.13 6.80 28.02
CA LEU A 18 -25.55 7.06 26.72
C LEU A 18 -24.84 5.78 26.25
N ALA A 19 -25.54 4.97 25.45
CA ALA A 19 -24.93 3.90 24.69
C ALA A 19 -24.01 4.53 23.64
N GLY A 20 -22.70 4.50 23.89
CA GLY A 20 -21.70 4.92 22.92
C GLY A 20 -21.82 4.05 21.66
N GLN A 21 -22.35 4.62 20.58
CA GLN A 21 -22.33 3.98 19.26
C GLN A 21 -20.88 4.02 18.75
N THR A 22 -20.16 2.91 18.83
CA THR A 22 -18.89 2.72 18.09
C THR A 22 -19.24 2.59 16.62
N PHE A 23 -19.02 3.65 15.84
CA PHE A 23 -19.06 3.56 14.39
C PHE A 23 -17.87 2.67 13.96
N ALA A 24 -18.15 1.50 13.42
CA ALA A 24 -17.14 0.70 12.75
C ALA A 24 -16.68 1.51 11.50
N VAL A 25 -15.43 1.96 11.51
CA VAL A 25 -14.81 2.54 10.31
C VAL A 25 -14.69 1.39 9.31
N ALA A 26 -15.28 1.57 8.13
CA ALA A 26 -15.18 0.56 7.07
C ALA A 26 -13.70 0.36 6.68
N GLU A 27 -13.29 -0.90 6.49
CA GLU A 27 -11.95 -1.21 6.00
C GLU A 27 -11.72 -0.54 4.63
N PRO A 28 -10.57 0.13 4.43
CA PRO A 28 -10.28 0.80 3.18
C PRO A 28 -10.22 -0.21 2.02
N LEU A 29 -10.80 0.17 0.87
CA LEU A 29 -10.81 -0.68 -0.32
C LEU A 29 -9.41 -0.80 -0.92
N ARG A 30 -9.01 -2.03 -1.23
CA ARG A 30 -7.76 -2.33 -1.94
C ARG A 30 -8.06 -2.90 -3.34
N VAL A 31 -7.31 -2.44 -4.33
CA VAL A 31 -7.42 -2.89 -5.71
C VAL A 31 -6.11 -3.52 -6.19
N PHE A 32 -6.20 -4.39 -7.19
CA PHE A 32 -5.00 -4.97 -7.80
C PHE A 32 -4.22 -3.86 -8.55
N PRO A 33 -2.88 -3.78 -8.40
CA PRO A 33 -2.09 -2.63 -8.87
C PRO A 33 -1.89 -2.56 -10.38
N ILE A 34 -2.49 -3.44 -11.17
CA ILE A 34 -2.51 -3.41 -12.63
C ILE A 34 -3.96 -3.58 -13.11
N GLU A 35 -4.40 -2.74 -14.03
CA GLU A 35 -5.67 -2.95 -14.72
C GLU A 35 -5.52 -4.13 -15.70
N ALA A 36 -5.81 -5.34 -15.20
CA ALA A 36 -5.66 -6.56 -15.98
C ALA A 36 -6.71 -6.64 -17.09
N SER A 37 -6.27 -6.87 -18.32
CA SER A 37 -7.12 -6.98 -19.51
C SER A 37 -6.46 -7.88 -20.55
N ALA A 38 -7.11 -8.10 -21.70
CA ALA A 38 -6.51 -8.79 -22.85
C ALA A 38 -5.28 -8.02 -23.39
N GLN A 39 -5.28 -6.68 -23.30
CA GLN A 39 -4.17 -5.82 -23.66
C GLN A 39 -3.07 -5.83 -22.61
N CYS A 40 -3.42 -5.96 -21.32
CA CYS A 40 -2.54 -5.97 -20.17
C CYS A 40 -2.68 -7.30 -19.40
N PRO A 41 -2.26 -8.43 -19.96
CA PRO A 41 -2.30 -9.72 -19.27
C PRO A 41 -1.32 -9.72 -18.11
N VAL A 42 -1.69 -10.36 -16.99
CA VAL A 42 -0.84 -10.40 -15.80
C VAL A 42 -0.47 -11.84 -15.44
N LYS A 43 0.80 -12.05 -15.08
CA LYS A 43 1.32 -13.27 -14.46
C LYS A 43 2.24 -12.89 -13.32
N PHE A 44 2.18 -13.58 -12.20
CA PHE A 44 3.12 -13.39 -11.10
C PHE A 44 3.30 -14.68 -10.29
N ALA A 45 4.52 -14.88 -9.80
CA ALA A 45 4.89 -16.02 -8.97
C ALA A 45 4.80 -15.67 -7.48
N ARG A 46 4.84 -16.72 -6.65
CA ARG A 46 4.81 -16.55 -5.20
C ARG A 46 6.07 -15.88 -4.65
N PHE A 47 7.22 -16.13 -5.24
CA PHE A 47 8.52 -15.68 -4.74
C PHE A 47 9.21 -14.77 -5.76
N HIS A 48 9.81 -13.72 -5.25
CA HIS A 48 10.87 -12.96 -5.91
C HIS A 48 12.24 -13.60 -5.58
N HIS A 49 13.30 -13.21 -6.29
CA HIS A 49 14.61 -13.86 -6.18
C HIS A 49 15.24 -13.77 -4.79
N ASP A 50 15.38 -12.54 -4.24
CA ASP A 50 16.31 -12.27 -3.15
C ASP A 50 15.63 -11.73 -1.88
N TYR A 51 14.41 -11.20 -1.95
CA TYR A 51 13.72 -10.56 -0.83
C TYR A 51 12.18 -10.55 -1.03
N PRO A 52 11.41 -10.21 0.03
CA PRO A 52 9.95 -10.27 0.01
C PRO A 52 9.32 -9.22 -0.93
N ALA A 53 9.17 -9.56 -2.19
CA ALA A 53 8.50 -8.76 -3.22
C ALA A 53 7.83 -9.68 -4.24
N THR A 54 7.14 -9.13 -5.23
CA THR A 54 6.54 -9.88 -6.34
C THR A 54 6.68 -9.10 -7.64
N ASP A 55 7.20 -9.76 -8.67
CA ASP A 55 7.21 -9.23 -10.02
C ASP A 55 5.93 -9.59 -10.75
N ILE A 56 5.15 -8.59 -11.12
CA ILE A 56 3.92 -8.74 -11.90
C ILE A 56 4.28 -8.53 -13.37
N ILE A 57 4.50 -9.64 -14.09
CA ILE A 57 4.83 -9.64 -15.51
C ILE A 57 3.60 -9.19 -16.29
N THR A 58 3.76 -8.17 -17.12
CA THR A 58 2.74 -7.65 -18.02
C THR A 58 3.40 -6.92 -19.20
N LYS A 59 2.63 -6.24 -20.04
CA LYS A 59 3.21 -5.48 -21.17
C LYS A 59 3.68 -4.10 -20.72
N LYS A 60 4.71 -3.59 -21.39
CA LYS A 60 5.12 -2.19 -21.27
C LYS A 60 3.98 -1.24 -21.62
N GLY A 61 3.79 -0.20 -20.84
CA GLY A 61 2.73 0.78 -21.01
C GLY A 61 1.40 0.43 -20.27
N CYS A 62 1.27 -0.74 -19.68
CA CYS A 62 0.13 -1.04 -18.80
C CYS A 62 0.13 -0.14 -17.56
N ALA A 63 -1.04 0.31 -17.13
CA ALA A 63 -1.16 1.22 -16.00
C ALA A 63 -0.74 0.54 -14.70
N PHE A 64 0.12 1.21 -13.92
CA PHE A 64 0.32 0.95 -12.50
C PHE A 64 -0.66 1.81 -11.71
N LEU A 65 -1.52 1.17 -10.94
CA LEU A 65 -2.60 1.79 -10.16
C LEU A 65 -2.25 1.86 -8.68
N ALA A 66 -2.71 2.91 -8.00
CA ALA A 66 -2.66 3.00 -6.54
C ALA A 66 -3.49 1.86 -5.92
N PRO A 67 -2.90 0.98 -5.10
CA PRO A 67 -3.64 -0.16 -4.55
C PRO A 67 -4.70 0.23 -3.52
N ILE A 68 -4.61 1.43 -2.97
CA ILE A 68 -5.44 1.95 -1.87
C ILE A 68 -5.41 3.48 -1.92
N ASP A 69 -6.35 4.15 -1.28
CA ASP A 69 -6.26 5.59 -1.00
C ASP A 69 -5.03 5.88 -0.15
N GLY A 70 -4.34 7.00 -0.43
CA GLY A 70 -3.12 7.31 0.30
C GLY A 70 -2.47 8.61 -0.12
N THR A 71 -1.19 8.73 0.23
CA THR A 71 -0.35 9.87 -0.12
C THR A 71 0.93 9.37 -0.78
N VAL A 72 1.36 10.02 -1.84
CA VAL A 72 2.63 9.73 -2.51
C VAL A 72 3.79 9.97 -1.54
N ASP A 73 4.62 8.94 -1.32
CA ASP A 73 5.77 9.00 -0.42
C ASP A 73 7.07 9.36 -1.16
N GLU A 74 7.34 8.64 -2.25
CA GLU A 74 8.57 8.82 -3.00
C GLU A 74 8.36 8.57 -4.49
N VAL A 75 9.05 9.37 -5.31
CA VAL A 75 9.00 9.28 -6.78
C VAL A 75 10.40 9.31 -7.36
N SER A 76 10.69 8.45 -8.32
CA SER A 76 11.86 8.56 -9.18
C SER A 76 11.43 8.68 -10.64
N ARG A 77 11.68 9.84 -11.24
CA ARG A 77 11.41 10.12 -12.67
C ARG A 77 12.66 9.96 -13.53
N LYS A 78 13.80 9.57 -12.93
CA LYS A 78 15.08 9.41 -13.64
C LYS A 78 15.65 8.02 -13.37
N ASP A 79 15.91 7.26 -14.43
CA ASP A 79 16.66 6.02 -14.34
C ASP A 79 18.15 6.31 -14.12
N ARG A 80 18.61 6.12 -12.88
CA ARG A 80 20.00 6.30 -12.46
C ARG A 80 20.79 5.00 -12.45
N TRP A 81 20.14 3.86 -12.71
CA TRP A 81 20.80 2.58 -12.64
C TRP A 81 21.85 2.41 -13.74
N SER A 82 22.97 1.80 -13.36
CA SER A 82 24.04 1.41 -14.25
C SER A 82 24.49 -0.01 -13.91
N GLY A 83 24.54 -0.89 -14.90
CA GLY A 83 25.07 -2.24 -14.74
C GLY A 83 26.52 -2.26 -14.25
N LYS A 84 27.31 -1.21 -14.52
CA LYS A 84 28.71 -1.10 -14.05
C LYS A 84 28.82 -0.94 -12.54
N THR A 85 27.94 -0.14 -11.91
CA THR A 85 27.98 0.12 -10.46
C THR A 85 27.00 -0.75 -9.69
N ASN A 86 25.89 -1.13 -10.31
CA ASN A 86 24.79 -1.94 -9.79
C ASN A 86 24.34 -1.55 -8.36
N ARG A 87 24.29 -0.24 -8.09
CA ARG A 87 23.88 0.27 -6.78
C ARG A 87 22.46 -0.16 -6.46
N GLY A 88 22.24 -0.75 -5.27
CA GLY A 88 20.95 -1.28 -4.87
C GLY A 88 19.82 -0.24 -4.86
N GLN A 89 20.11 0.97 -4.39
CA GLN A 89 19.16 2.08 -4.35
C GLN A 89 18.68 2.55 -5.75
N ASP A 90 19.48 2.33 -6.80
CA ASP A 90 19.17 2.75 -8.17
C ASP A 90 18.47 1.65 -8.99
N ARG A 91 18.40 0.41 -8.47
CA ARG A 91 17.86 -0.75 -9.20
C ARG A 91 16.41 -0.58 -9.63
N GLY A 92 15.60 0.18 -8.89
CA GLY A 92 14.19 0.41 -9.23
C GLY A 92 13.96 1.17 -10.55
N GLY A 93 14.96 1.92 -11.04
CA GLY A 93 14.79 2.83 -12.19
C GLY A 93 13.76 3.91 -11.88
N LEU A 94 12.71 4.04 -12.71
CA LEU A 94 11.55 4.87 -12.41
C LEU A 94 10.63 4.12 -11.45
N PHE A 95 10.17 4.79 -10.41
CA PHE A 95 9.29 4.20 -9.42
C PHE A 95 8.37 5.22 -8.74
N VAL A 96 7.29 4.72 -8.18
CA VAL A 96 6.40 5.46 -7.27
C VAL A 96 6.14 4.59 -6.05
N SER A 97 6.09 5.22 -4.88
CA SER A 97 5.53 4.61 -3.68
C SER A 97 4.51 5.53 -3.02
N ILE A 98 3.54 4.92 -2.36
CA ILE A 98 2.53 5.62 -1.56
C ILE A 98 2.52 5.07 -0.13
N ILE A 99 2.14 5.90 0.83
CA ILE A 99 1.68 5.45 2.14
C ILE A 99 0.16 5.40 2.08
N GLY A 100 -0.40 4.20 2.20
CA GLY A 100 -1.83 4.00 2.24
C GLY A 100 -2.46 4.57 3.51
N VAL A 101 -3.77 4.83 3.47
CA VAL A 101 -4.54 5.25 4.66
C VAL A 101 -4.49 4.20 5.79
N ASP A 102 -4.05 2.98 5.49
CA ASP A 102 -3.79 1.89 6.42
C ASP A 102 -2.36 1.89 7.01
N GLY A 103 -1.54 2.90 6.70
CA GLY A 103 -0.16 3.04 7.17
C GLY A 103 0.87 2.15 6.47
N VAL A 104 0.44 1.28 5.55
CA VAL A 104 1.34 0.42 4.77
C VAL A 104 1.95 1.20 3.61
N ARG A 105 3.22 0.96 3.33
CA ARG A 105 3.91 1.50 2.17
C ARG A 105 3.82 0.53 0.99
N TYR A 106 3.29 1.01 -0.12
CA TYR A 106 3.11 0.31 -1.38
C TYR A 106 4.10 0.86 -2.41
N TYR A 107 4.94 0.00 -2.96
CA TYR A 107 6.01 0.38 -3.88
C TYR A 107 5.85 -0.31 -5.23
N GLY A 108 5.96 0.45 -6.33
CA GLY A 108 5.99 -0.07 -7.68
C GLY A 108 7.13 0.52 -8.50
N SER A 109 7.95 -0.32 -9.12
CA SER A 109 9.14 0.12 -9.87
C SER A 109 9.29 -0.54 -11.22
N HIS A 110 10.39 -0.19 -11.92
CA HIS A 110 10.69 -0.50 -13.31
C HIS A 110 9.73 0.17 -14.31
N LEU A 111 9.15 1.32 -13.91
CA LEU A 111 8.20 2.04 -14.74
C LEU A 111 8.88 2.60 -16.01
N SER A 112 8.11 2.73 -17.09
CA SER A 112 8.52 3.48 -18.28
C SER A 112 8.17 4.96 -18.16
N GLU A 113 7.19 5.30 -17.33
CA GLU A 113 6.67 6.63 -17.12
C GLU A 113 6.04 6.76 -15.74
N VAL A 114 6.16 7.91 -15.10
CA VAL A 114 5.42 8.30 -13.91
C VAL A 114 4.36 9.31 -14.34
N ALA A 115 3.10 9.09 -13.95
CA ALA A 115 1.98 9.92 -14.36
C ALA A 115 2.14 11.39 -13.89
N ASP A 116 1.50 12.30 -14.61
CA ASP A 116 1.50 13.72 -14.27
C ASP A 116 0.79 13.94 -12.91
N GLY A 117 1.29 14.93 -12.14
CA GLY A 117 0.75 15.24 -10.81
C GLY A 117 1.12 14.24 -9.69
N ILE A 118 1.82 13.16 -10.00
CA ILE A 118 2.31 12.21 -9.00
C ILE A 118 3.62 12.71 -8.41
N GLU A 119 3.52 13.48 -7.33
CA GLU A 119 4.67 14.09 -6.63
C GLU A 119 4.59 13.77 -5.12
N PRO A 120 5.71 13.71 -4.40
CA PRO A 120 5.70 13.47 -2.96
C PRO A 120 4.76 14.42 -2.22
N GLY A 121 3.89 13.87 -1.37
CA GLY A 121 2.85 14.60 -0.64
C GLY A 121 1.51 14.71 -1.39
N ALA A 122 1.42 14.36 -2.67
CA ALA A 122 0.15 14.39 -3.40
C ALA A 122 -0.80 13.28 -2.91
N PRO A 123 -2.10 13.56 -2.67
CA PRO A 123 -3.10 12.55 -2.37
C PRO A 123 -3.41 11.73 -3.61
N VAL A 124 -3.69 10.44 -3.42
CA VAL A 124 -4.11 9.51 -4.47
C VAL A 124 -5.27 8.65 -3.99
N SER A 125 -6.15 8.29 -4.92
CA SER A 125 -7.27 7.39 -4.65
C SER A 125 -6.98 5.97 -5.18
N ALA A 126 -7.58 4.95 -4.56
CA ALA A 126 -7.51 3.57 -5.03
C ALA A 126 -7.92 3.47 -6.51
N GLY A 127 -7.10 2.80 -7.32
CA GLY A 127 -7.32 2.71 -8.77
C GLY A 127 -6.82 3.90 -9.59
N GLN A 128 -6.32 4.98 -8.96
CA GLN A 128 -5.69 6.08 -9.70
C GLN A 128 -4.38 5.61 -10.35
N GLU A 129 -4.14 6.01 -11.61
CA GLU A 129 -2.89 5.73 -12.30
C GLU A 129 -1.72 6.48 -11.65
N LEU A 130 -0.67 5.74 -11.29
CA LEU A 130 0.59 6.26 -10.74
C LEU A 130 1.69 6.34 -11.81
N GLY A 131 1.55 5.57 -12.88
CA GLY A 131 2.53 5.50 -13.97
C GLY A 131 2.28 4.30 -14.88
N LYS A 132 3.24 4.05 -15.78
CA LYS A 132 3.19 2.95 -16.76
C LYS A 132 4.28 1.92 -16.48
N VAL A 133 3.92 0.64 -16.54
CA VAL A 133 4.88 -0.46 -16.45
C VAL A 133 5.94 -0.37 -17.54
N GLY A 134 7.16 -0.71 -17.21
CA GLY A 134 8.29 -0.69 -18.11
C GLY A 134 9.32 -1.76 -17.78
N ASP A 135 10.58 -1.39 -18.03
CA ASP A 135 11.76 -2.22 -17.86
C ASP A 135 12.98 -1.40 -17.44
N THR A 136 12.77 -0.26 -16.77
CA THR A 136 13.87 0.62 -16.33
C THR A 136 14.60 0.05 -15.11
N GLY A 137 15.72 0.65 -14.76
CA GLY A 137 16.59 0.16 -13.70
C GLY A 137 17.21 -1.19 -14.04
N SER A 138 17.31 -2.07 -13.04
CA SER A 138 17.90 -3.42 -13.21
C SER A 138 17.02 -4.38 -14.02
N ALA A 139 15.80 -3.99 -14.38
CA ALA A 139 14.93 -4.75 -15.28
C ALA A 139 15.27 -4.55 -16.76
N ARG A 140 16.20 -3.66 -17.08
CA ARG A 140 16.58 -3.36 -18.46
C ARG A 140 17.01 -4.61 -19.20
N GLY A 141 16.35 -4.89 -20.35
CA GLY A 141 16.59 -6.07 -21.17
C GLY A 141 15.88 -7.35 -20.68
N THR A 142 15.03 -7.27 -19.67
CA THR A 142 14.13 -8.35 -19.27
C THR A 142 12.70 -8.14 -19.77
N SER A 143 11.79 -9.08 -19.52
CA SER A 143 10.36 -8.89 -19.79
C SER A 143 9.83 -7.74 -18.94
N PRO A 144 9.02 -6.82 -19.50
CA PRO A 144 8.41 -5.75 -18.74
C PRO A 144 7.58 -6.27 -17.57
N HIS A 145 7.74 -5.65 -16.41
CA HIS A 145 7.03 -6.04 -15.20
C HIS A 145 6.94 -4.88 -14.21
N LEU A 146 5.95 -4.96 -13.34
CA LEU A 146 5.89 -4.14 -12.14
C LEU A 146 6.54 -4.93 -11.00
N HIS A 147 7.71 -4.48 -10.52
CA HIS A 147 8.20 -4.94 -9.23
C HIS A 147 7.37 -4.31 -8.14
N PHE A 148 6.63 -5.12 -7.38
CA PHE A 148 5.69 -4.67 -6.35
C PHE A 148 6.14 -5.11 -4.96
N GLY A 149 6.28 -4.15 -4.04
CA GLY A 149 6.70 -4.36 -2.66
C GLY A 149 5.73 -3.80 -1.64
N LEU A 150 5.62 -4.47 -0.50
CA LEU A 150 4.93 -4.01 0.70
C LEU A 150 5.94 -3.82 1.82
N SER A 151 5.85 -2.69 2.53
CA SER A 151 6.71 -2.37 3.66
C SER A 151 6.02 -1.38 4.60
N TRP A 152 6.74 -0.85 5.54
CA TRP A 152 6.34 0.26 6.41
C TRP A 152 7.11 1.53 6.06
N PRO A 153 6.63 2.73 6.45
CA PRO A 153 7.35 3.98 6.30
C PRO A 153 8.69 3.94 7.04
N THR A 154 9.77 4.27 6.32
CA THR A 154 11.13 4.40 6.87
C THR A 154 11.84 5.58 6.24
N THR A 155 13.09 5.83 6.64
CA THR A 155 13.94 6.83 5.99
C THR A 155 14.33 6.42 4.57
N GLN A 156 14.62 7.39 3.69
CA GLN A 156 15.03 7.11 2.31
C GLN A 156 16.30 6.25 2.20
N GLY A 157 17.16 6.27 3.22
CA GLY A 157 18.36 5.43 3.30
C GLY A 157 18.07 3.93 3.41
N ASP A 158 16.89 3.54 3.90
CA ASP A 158 16.50 2.15 4.11
C ASP A 158 15.95 1.49 2.82
N TRP A 159 16.63 1.72 1.71
CA TRP A 159 16.18 1.26 0.39
C TRP A 159 15.89 -0.25 0.32
N LYS A 160 16.52 -1.08 1.16
CA LYS A 160 16.24 -2.53 1.23
C LYS A 160 14.83 -2.82 1.74
N ILE A 161 14.42 -2.17 2.83
CA ILE A 161 13.06 -2.26 3.40
C ILE A 161 12.04 -1.65 2.41
N ARG A 162 12.36 -0.47 1.88
CA ARG A 162 11.46 0.31 1.03
C ARG A 162 11.10 -0.36 -0.29
N ARG A 163 11.87 -1.35 -0.75
CA ARG A 163 11.59 -2.14 -1.98
C ARG A 163 10.71 -3.37 -1.73
N GLY A 164 10.52 -3.77 -0.48
CA GLY A 164 9.67 -4.87 -0.06
C GLY A 164 10.22 -5.57 1.18
N ALA A 165 9.38 -5.73 2.18
CA ALA A 165 9.67 -6.38 3.46
C ALA A 165 8.65 -7.46 3.82
N LEU A 166 7.48 -7.47 3.16
CA LEU A 166 6.44 -8.49 3.29
C LEU A 166 6.14 -9.07 1.91
N LEU A 167 6.03 -10.41 1.82
CA LEU A 167 5.70 -11.09 0.56
C LEU A 167 4.27 -10.75 0.09
N PRO A 168 4.10 -10.05 -1.06
CA PRO A 168 2.80 -9.53 -1.48
C PRO A 168 1.83 -10.58 -2.03
N TYR A 169 2.29 -11.77 -2.38
CA TYR A 169 1.57 -12.75 -3.20
C TYR A 169 0.13 -13.03 -2.76
N LYS A 170 -0.11 -13.33 -1.46
CA LYS A 170 -1.46 -13.66 -0.97
C LYS A 170 -2.42 -12.47 -1.07
N TYR A 171 -1.92 -11.26 -0.89
CA TYR A 171 -2.68 -10.01 -0.99
C TYR A 171 -3.03 -9.74 -2.45
N LEU A 172 -2.05 -9.80 -3.35
CA LEU A 172 -2.26 -9.65 -4.80
C LEU A 172 -3.27 -10.66 -5.34
N LYS A 173 -3.22 -11.92 -4.88
CA LYS A 173 -4.22 -12.95 -5.25
C LYS A 173 -5.62 -12.62 -4.75
N SER A 174 -5.75 -12.03 -3.56
CA SER A 174 -7.02 -11.56 -3.02
C SER A 174 -7.55 -10.40 -3.86
N TRP A 175 -6.77 -9.33 -4.01
CA TRP A 175 -7.18 -8.11 -4.73
C TRP A 175 -7.48 -8.38 -6.20
N GLN A 176 -6.75 -9.26 -6.88
CA GLN A 176 -7.04 -9.67 -8.26
C GLN A 176 -8.41 -10.30 -8.43
N LYS A 177 -8.97 -10.91 -7.37
CA LYS A 177 -10.28 -11.55 -7.34
C LYS A 177 -11.38 -10.65 -6.74
N GLY A 178 -11.08 -9.36 -6.49
CA GLY A 178 -12.01 -8.44 -5.85
C GLY A 178 -12.11 -8.60 -4.33
N GLY A 179 -11.23 -9.39 -3.70
CA GLY A 179 -11.13 -9.47 -2.24
C GLY A 179 -10.37 -8.28 -1.66
N ASN A 180 -10.48 -8.07 -0.34
CA ASN A 180 -9.92 -6.92 0.38
C ASN A 180 -8.96 -7.33 1.51
N LEU A 181 -8.14 -8.38 1.33
CA LEU A 181 -7.23 -8.86 2.36
C LEU A 181 -6.24 -7.76 2.78
N SER A 182 -6.22 -7.43 4.07
CA SER A 182 -5.34 -6.41 4.65
C SER A 182 -3.93 -6.95 4.92
N PRO A 183 -2.86 -6.22 4.57
CA PRO A 183 -1.48 -6.58 4.93
C PRO A 183 -1.03 -6.02 6.29
N VAL A 184 -1.84 -5.21 6.98
CA VAL A 184 -1.45 -4.41 8.15
C VAL A 184 -0.81 -5.25 9.25
N ASP A 185 -1.51 -6.28 9.76
CA ASP A 185 -1.01 -7.11 10.86
C ASP A 185 0.33 -7.78 10.52
N ALA A 186 0.44 -8.31 9.29
CA ALA A 186 1.67 -8.96 8.85
C ALA A 186 2.83 -7.97 8.62
N ILE A 187 2.54 -6.72 8.29
CA ILE A 187 3.54 -5.64 8.21
C ILE A 187 4.06 -5.30 9.62
N GLU A 188 3.19 -5.20 10.62
CA GLU A 188 3.59 -4.93 12.00
C GLU A 188 4.40 -6.09 12.59
N GLU A 189 4.01 -7.34 12.30
CA GLU A 189 4.80 -8.52 12.67
C GLU A 189 6.20 -8.51 12.04
N ALA A 190 6.30 -8.25 10.74
CA ALA A 190 7.57 -8.20 10.02
C ALA A 190 8.49 -7.07 10.54
N LYS A 191 7.91 -5.90 10.84
CA LYS A 191 8.61 -4.74 11.41
C LYS A 191 9.16 -5.07 12.80
N SER A 192 8.33 -5.69 13.66
CA SER A 192 8.71 -6.07 15.01
C SER A 192 9.85 -7.09 15.02
N ALA A 193 9.83 -8.05 14.10
CA ALA A 193 10.86 -9.07 13.97
C ALA A 193 12.24 -8.48 13.61
N ILE A 194 12.29 -7.42 12.79
CA ILE A 194 13.55 -6.75 12.41
C ILE A 194 14.04 -5.80 13.52
N SER A 195 13.12 -5.15 14.26
CA SER A 195 13.48 -4.22 15.33
C SER A 195 13.96 -4.91 16.61
N GLY A 196 13.64 -6.19 16.79
CA GLY A 196 14.02 -7.01 17.95
C GLY A 196 15.28 -7.87 17.74
N SER A 197 15.90 -7.81 16.55
CA SER A 197 17.14 -8.50 16.19
C SER A 197 18.34 -7.54 16.22
#